data_ff8ad592acaa9b410720c54ec49523b0
#
_entry.id   ff8ad592acaa9b410720c54ec49523b0
#
_cell.length_a   1.000
_cell.length_b   1.000
_cell.length_c   1.000
_cell.angle_alpha   90.00
_cell.angle_beta   90.00
_cell.angle_gamma   90.00
#
_symmetry.space_group_name_H-M   'P 1'
#
loop_
_entity.id
_entity.type
_entity.pdbx_description
1 polymer ?
#
loop_
_entity_poly.entity_id
_entity_poly.type
_entity_poly.pdbx_seq_one_letter_code
_entity_poly.pdbx_strand_id
1 'polypeptide(L)'
;MRQIYYSIRTLLHERTLNIVRVLSLSLGLTVGILLFSQIAFEMSYEKCYPEAENLIMARIAAQNMTTGEVQGDDGMNYDYTVCDPVAFTLAQDMPEEIESATCVLPSQFYHIYKEDKLLSKANYMMVDTCFFETMGIPVLKGNAKDLIISNSIFVSEHFARETFGSADPIGKTLSADKQLELTIRGVYKDIPENSMLSRDFVITIHRDGRYASGNGWNGNDIFYAFARLRHASDIDKVNSKIQQVMAKYSPLQWDDWKLEYSVVPLSKRHLDSADTQKRLMIFGFLGFS
;
A
#
# COMPACT_ATOMS: atom_id res chain seq x y z
N MET A 1 15.65 34.42 -37.77
CA MET A 1 14.84 35.60 -37.36
C MET A 1 13.77 36.01 -38.36
N ARG A 2 14.01 36.05 -39.68
CA ARG A 2 12.98 36.41 -40.69
C ARG A 2 11.75 35.49 -40.69
N GLN A 3 11.91 34.20 -40.57
CA GLN A 3 10.79 33.23 -40.55
C GLN A 3 9.85 33.41 -39.34
N ILE A 4 10.42 33.68 -38.17
CA ILE A 4 9.63 33.93 -36.93
C ILE A 4 8.81 35.22 -37.09
N TYR A 5 9.37 36.27 -37.69
CA TYR A 5 8.68 37.52 -37.93
C TYR A 5 7.49 37.35 -38.92
N TYR A 6 7.68 36.60 -40.01
CA TYR A 6 6.61 36.28 -40.96
C TYR A 6 5.50 35.44 -40.32
N SER A 7 5.86 34.45 -39.50
CA SER A 7 4.89 33.61 -38.76
C SER A 7 4.05 34.45 -37.80
N ILE A 8 4.67 35.36 -37.04
CA ILE A 8 3.97 36.26 -36.12
C ILE A 8 3.06 37.22 -36.89
N ARG A 9 3.48 37.76 -38.06
CA ARG A 9 2.70 38.66 -38.87
C ARG A 9 1.47 37.96 -39.51
N THR A 10 1.60 36.71 -39.95
CA THR A 10 0.50 35.90 -40.47
C THR A 10 -0.49 35.56 -39.36
N LEU A 11 0.01 35.25 -38.15
CA LEU A 11 -0.81 35.05 -36.95
C LEU A 11 -1.66 36.26 -36.57
N LEU A 12 -1.15 37.46 -36.81
CA LEU A 12 -1.85 38.72 -36.51
C LEU A 12 -2.87 39.13 -37.58
N HIS A 13 -2.78 38.62 -38.80
CA HIS A 13 -3.64 39.05 -39.92
C HIS A 13 -5.03 38.37 -39.92
N GLU A 14 -5.12 37.11 -39.46
CA GLU A 14 -6.38 36.35 -39.29
C GLU A 14 -6.67 36.15 -37.80
N ARG A 15 -6.89 37.21 -37.06
CA ARG A 15 -6.95 37.20 -35.58
C ARG A 15 -7.91 36.16 -35.03
N THR A 16 -9.15 36.08 -35.54
CA THR A 16 -10.19 35.20 -34.98
C THR A 16 -9.88 33.71 -35.21
N LEU A 17 -9.43 33.36 -36.42
CA LEU A 17 -9.13 31.97 -36.77
C LEU A 17 -7.88 31.47 -36.05
N ASN A 18 -6.88 32.33 -35.87
CA ASN A 18 -5.65 32.00 -35.17
C ASN A 18 -5.82 31.90 -33.65
N ILE A 19 -6.71 32.75 -33.07
CA ILE A 19 -7.10 32.61 -31.66
C ILE A 19 -7.74 31.23 -31.41
N VAL A 20 -8.68 30.82 -32.27
CA VAL A 20 -9.33 29.52 -32.17
C VAL A 20 -8.30 28.38 -32.29
N ARG A 21 -7.38 28.45 -33.28
CA ARG A 21 -6.30 27.45 -33.44
C ARG A 21 -5.39 27.34 -32.19
N VAL A 22 -4.97 28.50 -31.66
CA VAL A 22 -4.11 28.53 -30.46
C VAL A 22 -4.86 28.00 -29.26
N LEU A 23 -6.11 28.37 -29.05
CA LEU A 23 -6.94 27.87 -27.94
C LEU A 23 -7.17 26.35 -28.07
N SER A 24 -7.51 25.87 -29.29
CA SER A 24 -7.70 24.43 -29.51
C SER A 24 -6.42 23.63 -29.26
N LEU A 25 -5.27 24.12 -29.74
CA LEU A 25 -3.98 23.49 -29.51
C LEU A 25 -3.60 23.51 -28.02
N SER A 26 -3.81 24.66 -27.35
CA SER A 26 -3.55 24.79 -25.91
C SER A 26 -4.42 23.86 -25.10
N LEU A 27 -5.71 23.76 -25.43
CA LEU A 27 -6.63 22.86 -24.75
C LEU A 27 -6.22 21.40 -24.96
N GLY A 28 -5.92 20.99 -26.19
CA GLY A 28 -5.48 19.64 -26.52
C GLY A 28 -4.18 19.27 -25.78
N LEU A 29 -3.19 20.17 -25.77
CA LEU A 29 -1.94 19.99 -25.03
C LEU A 29 -2.18 19.87 -23.51
N THR A 30 -3.03 20.72 -22.95
CA THR A 30 -3.36 20.70 -21.52
C THR A 30 -4.02 19.38 -21.14
N VAL A 31 -5.01 18.94 -21.89
CA VAL A 31 -5.67 17.63 -21.68
C VAL A 31 -4.66 16.50 -21.81
N GLY A 32 -3.82 16.52 -22.86
CA GLY A 32 -2.76 15.51 -23.05
C GLY A 32 -1.78 15.43 -21.88
N ILE A 33 -1.31 16.57 -21.39
CA ILE A 33 -0.41 16.62 -20.23
C ILE A 33 -1.09 16.10 -18.97
N LEU A 34 -2.36 16.45 -18.73
CA LEU A 34 -3.12 15.98 -17.56
C LEU A 34 -3.32 14.45 -17.62
N LEU A 35 -3.71 13.91 -18.78
CA LEU A 35 -3.89 12.47 -18.95
C LEU A 35 -2.57 11.72 -18.77
N PHE A 36 -1.49 12.23 -19.35
CA PHE A 36 -0.17 11.62 -19.21
C PHE A 36 0.33 11.66 -17.76
N SER A 37 0.12 12.79 -17.07
CA SER A 37 0.47 12.93 -15.66
C SER A 37 -0.32 11.94 -14.78
N GLN A 38 -1.61 11.74 -15.08
CA GLN A 38 -2.43 10.79 -14.36
C GLN A 38 -1.97 9.35 -14.60
N ILE A 39 -1.67 8.97 -15.84
CA ILE A 39 -1.13 7.63 -16.15
C ILE A 39 0.22 7.42 -15.42
N ALA A 40 1.11 8.41 -15.46
CA ALA A 40 2.39 8.34 -14.78
C ALA A 40 2.22 8.19 -13.25
N PHE A 41 1.24 8.87 -12.67
CA PHE A 41 0.90 8.75 -11.25
C PHE A 41 0.39 7.33 -10.92
N GLU A 42 -0.58 6.79 -11.69
CA GLU A 42 -1.07 5.42 -11.49
C GLU A 42 0.05 4.37 -11.62
N MET A 43 0.99 4.59 -12.54
CA MET A 43 2.15 3.69 -12.73
C MET A 43 3.24 3.86 -11.67
N SER A 44 3.19 4.90 -10.84
CA SER A 44 4.16 5.16 -9.78
C SER A 44 3.80 4.51 -8.45
N TYR A 45 2.61 3.90 -8.33
CA TYR A 45 2.18 3.28 -7.10
C TYR A 45 3.15 2.23 -6.59
N GLU A 46 3.35 2.23 -5.27
CA GLU A 46 4.20 1.30 -4.51
C GLU A 46 5.70 1.29 -4.90
N LYS A 47 6.15 2.28 -5.68
CA LYS A 47 7.56 2.44 -6.06
C LYS A 47 8.35 3.37 -5.15
N CYS A 48 7.73 3.86 -4.08
CA CYS A 48 8.34 4.79 -3.14
C CYS A 48 9.28 4.12 -2.13
N TYR A 49 9.24 2.82 -2.03
CA TYR A 49 10.06 2.05 -1.06
C TYR A 49 11.46 1.79 -1.59
N PRO A 50 12.46 1.73 -0.69
CA PRO A 50 13.80 1.29 -1.07
C PRO A 50 13.75 -0.12 -1.67
N GLU A 51 14.41 -0.33 -2.81
CA GLU A 51 14.42 -1.62 -3.51
C GLU A 51 13.00 -2.20 -3.67
N ALA A 52 12.08 -1.37 -4.17
CA ALA A 52 10.66 -1.72 -4.30
C ALA A 52 10.44 -2.98 -5.17
N GLU A 53 11.38 -3.30 -6.06
CA GLU A 53 11.38 -4.53 -6.86
C GLU A 53 11.53 -5.81 -6.04
N ASN A 54 12.10 -5.71 -4.83
CA ASN A 54 12.24 -6.83 -3.91
C ASN A 54 11.01 -7.00 -3.01
N LEU A 55 10.06 -6.06 -3.02
CA LEU A 55 8.85 -6.16 -2.20
C LEU A 55 7.77 -6.94 -2.93
N ILE A 56 7.24 -7.95 -2.22
CA ILE A 56 6.14 -8.79 -2.68
C ILE A 56 4.99 -8.76 -1.68
N MET A 57 3.82 -9.08 -2.17
CA MET A 57 2.60 -9.21 -1.39
C MET A 57 1.96 -10.58 -1.64
N ALA A 58 1.56 -11.25 -0.57
CA ALA A 58 0.84 -12.51 -0.67
C ALA A 58 -0.63 -12.25 -1.08
N ARG A 59 -1.19 -13.21 -1.79
CA ARG A 59 -2.60 -13.25 -2.17
C ARG A 59 -3.11 -14.69 -2.17
N ILE A 60 -4.41 -14.84 -2.07
CA ILE A 60 -5.10 -16.12 -2.06
C ILE A 60 -6.20 -16.13 -3.13
N ALA A 61 -6.36 -17.25 -3.81
CA ALA A 61 -7.52 -17.54 -4.63
C ALA A 61 -8.30 -18.69 -3.99
N ALA A 62 -9.62 -18.59 -3.99
CA ALA A 62 -10.48 -19.70 -3.62
C ALA A 62 -11.26 -20.16 -4.86
N GLN A 63 -11.02 -21.38 -5.32
CA GLN A 63 -11.71 -21.95 -6.48
C GLN A 63 -12.67 -23.07 -6.04
N ASN A 64 -13.93 -22.92 -6.42
CA ASN A 64 -14.91 -23.97 -6.26
C ASN A 64 -14.64 -25.11 -7.26
N MET A 65 -14.38 -26.30 -6.75
CA MET A 65 -14.00 -27.47 -7.56
C MET A 65 -15.16 -28.04 -8.36
N THR A 66 -16.41 -27.78 -7.95
CA THR A 66 -17.63 -28.28 -8.61
C THR A 66 -18.09 -27.31 -9.71
N THR A 67 -18.12 -26.01 -9.42
CA THR A 67 -18.62 -24.99 -10.37
C THR A 67 -17.52 -24.34 -11.21
N GLY A 68 -16.24 -24.45 -10.79
CA GLY A 68 -15.13 -23.74 -11.38
C GLY A 68 -15.09 -22.23 -11.05
N GLU A 69 -16.00 -21.76 -10.20
CA GLU A 69 -16.05 -20.37 -9.74
C GLU A 69 -14.81 -20.03 -8.94
N VAL A 70 -14.25 -18.84 -9.20
CA VAL A 70 -13.12 -18.31 -8.43
C VAL A 70 -13.61 -17.09 -7.66
N GLN A 71 -13.40 -17.12 -6.35
CA GLN A 71 -13.64 -15.96 -5.47
C GLN A 71 -12.39 -15.12 -5.35
N GLY A 72 -12.57 -13.79 -5.44
CA GLY A 72 -11.57 -12.80 -5.23
C GLY A 72 -12.22 -11.43 -4.95
N ASP A 73 -11.41 -10.47 -4.53
CA ASP A 73 -11.85 -9.13 -4.16
C ASP A 73 -12.07 -8.26 -5.42
N ASP A 74 -13.11 -7.42 -5.41
CA ASP A 74 -13.40 -6.39 -6.43
C ASP A 74 -13.37 -6.87 -7.90
N GLY A 75 -13.84 -8.09 -8.17
CA GLY A 75 -13.85 -8.65 -9.53
C GLY A 75 -12.48 -9.14 -10.00
N MET A 76 -11.54 -9.28 -9.09
CA MET A 76 -10.28 -10.00 -9.28
C MET A 76 -10.47 -11.48 -8.93
N ASN A 77 -9.63 -12.33 -9.53
CA ASN A 77 -9.63 -13.77 -9.20
C ASN A 77 -8.80 -14.07 -7.94
N TYR A 78 -8.43 -13.05 -7.15
CA TYR A 78 -7.56 -13.17 -5.98
C TYR A 78 -8.02 -12.21 -4.90
N ASP A 79 -7.89 -12.63 -3.64
CA ASP A 79 -7.95 -11.77 -2.48
C ASP A 79 -6.52 -11.45 -2.01
N TYR A 80 -6.25 -10.19 -1.70
CA TYR A 80 -4.97 -9.74 -1.19
C TYR A 80 -4.91 -9.71 0.33
N THR A 81 -6.01 -10.02 0.99
CA THR A 81 -6.03 -10.27 2.42
C THR A 81 -5.86 -11.77 2.68
N VAL A 82 -5.08 -12.07 3.69
CA VAL A 82 -4.74 -13.43 4.14
C VAL A 82 -4.80 -13.47 5.66
N CYS A 83 -4.71 -14.66 6.26
CA CYS A 83 -4.61 -14.78 7.70
C CYS A 83 -3.24 -14.30 8.21
N ASP A 84 -3.20 -13.86 9.46
CA ASP A 84 -2.02 -13.25 10.09
C ASP A 84 -0.73 -14.09 10.06
N PRO A 85 -0.72 -15.45 10.20
CA PRO A 85 0.52 -16.19 10.20
C PRO A 85 1.24 -16.28 8.86
N VAL A 86 0.57 -15.92 7.75
CA VAL A 86 1.15 -16.06 6.40
C VAL A 86 2.48 -15.31 6.27
N ALA A 87 2.55 -14.05 6.71
CA ALA A 87 3.79 -13.28 6.64
C ALA A 87 4.94 -13.94 7.41
N PHE A 88 4.68 -14.34 8.65
CA PHE A 88 5.67 -15.01 9.50
C PHE A 88 6.14 -16.33 8.87
N THR A 89 5.20 -17.12 8.35
CA THR A 89 5.50 -18.41 7.71
C THR A 89 6.37 -18.25 6.46
N LEU A 90 6.12 -17.21 5.66
CA LEU A 90 6.95 -16.90 4.49
C LEU A 90 8.42 -16.69 4.91
N ALA A 91 8.66 -15.87 5.91
CA ALA A 91 10.02 -15.60 6.38
C ALA A 91 10.68 -16.82 7.06
N GLN A 92 9.90 -17.60 7.82
CA GLN A 92 10.40 -18.73 8.56
C GLN A 92 10.75 -19.93 7.67
N ASP A 93 9.87 -20.26 6.70
CA ASP A 93 9.99 -21.50 5.91
C ASP A 93 10.72 -21.29 4.57
N MET A 94 10.97 -20.04 4.18
CA MET A 94 11.70 -19.69 2.96
C MET A 94 12.83 -18.66 3.21
N PRO A 95 13.71 -18.88 4.18
CA PRO A 95 14.75 -17.92 4.56
C PRO A 95 15.83 -17.71 3.49
N GLU A 96 15.92 -18.61 2.51
CA GLU A 96 16.85 -18.48 1.39
C GLU A 96 16.38 -17.45 0.37
N GLU A 97 15.08 -17.31 0.17
CA GLU A 97 14.45 -16.38 -0.77
C GLU A 97 14.00 -15.10 -0.10
N ILE A 98 13.56 -15.18 1.18
CA ILE A 98 12.93 -14.08 1.91
C ILE A 98 13.86 -13.58 2.99
N GLU A 99 14.10 -12.27 2.99
CA GLU A 99 14.92 -11.58 3.99
C GLU A 99 14.11 -11.26 5.25
N SER A 100 12.91 -10.71 5.04
CA SER A 100 11.98 -10.34 6.12
C SER A 100 10.55 -10.34 5.61
N ALA A 101 9.60 -10.45 6.54
CA ALA A 101 8.19 -10.32 6.21
C ALA A 101 7.44 -9.62 7.34
N THR A 102 6.30 -9.00 7.00
CA THR A 102 5.48 -8.24 7.94
C THR A 102 4.01 -8.43 7.65
N CYS A 103 3.24 -8.43 8.72
CA CYS A 103 1.78 -8.50 8.73
C CYS A 103 1.21 -7.10 9.00
N VAL A 104 0.28 -6.65 8.18
CA VAL A 104 -0.39 -5.36 8.31
C VAL A 104 -1.90 -5.57 8.35
N LEU A 105 -2.55 -5.07 9.39
CA LEU A 105 -4.00 -5.00 9.46
C LEU A 105 -4.45 -3.60 8.99
N PRO A 106 -5.03 -3.51 7.79
CA PRO A 106 -5.42 -2.22 7.21
C PRO A 106 -6.73 -1.67 7.80
N SER A 107 -7.48 -2.50 8.53
CA SER A 107 -8.78 -2.14 9.08
C SER A 107 -8.64 -1.12 10.21
N GLN A 108 -9.56 -0.18 10.22
CA GLN A 108 -9.51 1.01 11.07
C GLN A 108 -10.70 0.96 12.02
N PHE A 109 -10.43 0.54 13.26
CA PHE A 109 -11.47 0.34 14.27
C PHE A 109 -11.61 1.52 15.24
N TYR A 110 -10.57 2.40 15.34
CA TYR A 110 -10.49 3.44 16.34
C TYR A 110 -10.49 4.83 15.74
N HIS A 111 -11.06 5.78 16.50
CA HIS A 111 -10.88 7.21 16.25
C HIS A 111 -9.71 7.71 17.13
N ILE A 112 -8.79 8.45 16.56
CA ILE A 112 -7.62 8.95 17.29
C ILE A 112 -7.89 10.37 17.78
N TYR A 113 -7.67 10.59 19.07
CA TYR A 113 -7.84 11.87 19.74
C TYR A 113 -6.55 12.32 20.40
N LYS A 114 -6.37 13.65 20.42
CA LYS A 114 -5.42 14.33 21.29
C LYS A 114 -6.25 15.11 22.31
N GLU A 115 -6.16 14.72 23.58
CA GLU A 115 -7.08 15.21 24.59
C GLU A 115 -8.55 14.93 24.14
N ASP A 116 -9.40 15.97 24.00
CA ASP A 116 -10.77 15.82 23.52
C ASP A 116 -10.96 16.10 22.02
N LYS A 117 -9.90 16.53 21.34
CA LYS A 117 -9.95 16.87 19.91
C LYS A 117 -9.78 15.62 19.05
N LEU A 118 -10.78 15.32 18.21
CA LEU A 118 -10.65 14.30 17.18
C LEU A 118 -9.60 14.72 16.15
N LEU A 119 -8.54 13.90 15.96
CA LEU A 119 -7.46 14.15 15.02
C LEU A 119 -7.69 13.45 13.70
N SER A 120 -8.13 12.20 13.76
CA SER A 120 -8.33 11.39 12.57
C SER A 120 -9.52 10.47 12.73
N LYS A 121 -10.31 10.41 11.65
CA LYS A 121 -11.33 9.39 11.46
C LYS A 121 -10.69 8.22 10.73
N ALA A 122 -9.80 7.47 11.40
CA ALA A 122 -9.34 6.25 10.78
C ALA A 122 -8.19 6.37 9.74
N ASN A 123 -7.16 7.16 10.01
CA ASN A 123 -5.96 7.22 9.18
C ASN A 123 -4.77 6.48 9.82
N TYR A 124 -4.97 5.22 10.21
CA TYR A 124 -3.94 4.37 10.80
C TYR A 124 -3.97 2.96 10.22
N MET A 125 -2.91 2.22 10.43
CA MET A 125 -2.81 0.79 10.25
C MET A 125 -2.20 0.15 11.49
N MET A 126 -2.52 -1.13 11.73
CA MET A 126 -1.86 -1.90 12.78
C MET A 126 -0.83 -2.83 12.15
N VAL A 127 0.35 -2.88 12.74
CA VAL A 127 1.49 -3.62 12.17
C VAL A 127 2.25 -4.41 13.23
N ASP A 128 3.00 -5.40 12.79
CA ASP A 128 3.96 -6.12 13.62
C ASP A 128 5.31 -5.40 13.75
N THR A 129 6.23 -5.99 14.49
CA THR A 129 7.55 -5.42 14.78
C THR A 129 8.48 -5.36 13.58
N CYS A 130 8.21 -6.13 12.52
CA CYS A 130 9.05 -6.22 11.33
C CYS A 130 8.68 -5.17 10.26
N PHE A 131 7.60 -4.40 10.46
CA PHE A 131 7.03 -3.51 9.46
C PHE A 131 8.04 -2.53 8.88
N PHE A 132 8.69 -1.75 9.73
CA PHE A 132 9.62 -0.72 9.26
C PHE A 132 10.84 -1.30 8.54
N GLU A 133 11.34 -2.43 9.03
CA GLU A 133 12.46 -3.14 8.41
C GLU A 133 12.07 -3.73 7.06
N THR A 134 10.97 -4.49 7.00
CA THR A 134 10.51 -5.14 5.77
C THR A 134 10.17 -4.12 4.68
N MET A 135 9.47 -3.05 5.03
CA MET A 135 9.11 -2.00 4.06
C MET A 135 10.27 -1.03 3.77
N GLY A 136 11.33 -1.04 4.56
CA GLY A 136 12.44 -0.11 4.41
C GLY A 136 12.08 1.34 4.73
N ILE A 137 11.08 1.57 5.62
CA ILE A 137 10.63 2.90 5.99
C ILE A 137 11.51 3.43 7.13
N PRO A 138 12.20 4.58 6.95
CA PRO A 138 13.03 5.14 7.99
C PRO A 138 12.22 5.63 9.19
N VAL A 139 12.60 5.19 10.39
CA VAL A 139 12.17 5.81 11.65
C VAL A 139 13.14 6.96 11.96
N LEU A 140 12.64 8.19 11.92
CA LEU A 140 13.42 9.42 12.03
C LEU A 140 13.73 9.76 13.49
N LYS A 141 12.84 9.41 14.41
CA LYS A 141 12.98 9.55 15.86
C LYS A 141 12.40 8.33 16.55
N GLY A 142 12.97 7.95 17.69
CA GLY A 142 12.58 6.75 18.44
C GLY A 142 13.25 5.50 17.91
N ASN A 143 12.72 4.32 18.26
CA ASN A 143 13.28 3.04 17.87
C ASN A 143 12.15 2.16 17.28
N ALA A 144 12.34 1.68 16.05
CA ALA A 144 11.38 0.80 15.37
C ALA A 144 11.02 -0.45 16.20
N LYS A 145 11.98 -0.98 16.98
CA LYS A 145 11.77 -2.13 17.87
C LYS A 145 10.76 -1.87 18.99
N ASP A 146 10.47 -0.61 19.30
CA ASP A 146 9.47 -0.26 20.31
C ASP A 146 8.03 -0.60 19.87
N LEU A 147 7.83 -1.03 18.63
CA LEU A 147 6.56 -1.63 18.19
C LEU A 147 6.18 -2.89 18.97
N ILE A 148 7.14 -3.58 19.64
CA ILE A 148 6.81 -4.71 20.51
C ILE A 148 6.11 -4.28 21.80
N ILE A 149 6.24 -3.01 22.19
CA ILE A 149 5.65 -2.49 23.41
C ILE A 149 4.16 -2.24 23.18
N SER A 150 3.32 -2.81 24.05
CA SER A 150 1.88 -2.62 23.96
C SER A 150 1.50 -1.13 23.97
N ASN A 151 0.46 -0.79 23.24
CA ASN A 151 -0.04 0.57 23.11
C ASN A 151 0.97 1.57 22.51
N SER A 152 1.93 1.08 21.73
CA SER A 152 2.83 1.94 20.96
C SER A 152 2.13 2.49 19.73
N ILE A 153 2.33 3.80 19.48
CA ILE A 153 1.94 4.46 18.22
C ILE A 153 3.16 5.18 17.65
N PHE A 154 3.34 5.05 16.35
CA PHE A 154 4.29 5.81 15.57
C PHE A 154 3.51 6.79 14.70
N VAL A 155 4.02 8.00 14.55
CA VAL A 155 3.37 9.06 13.78
C VAL A 155 4.20 9.44 12.57
N SER A 156 3.55 9.88 11.49
CA SER A 156 4.25 10.38 10.32
C SER A 156 4.98 11.69 10.63
N GLU A 157 6.02 12.01 9.88
CA GLU A 157 6.77 13.27 10.01
C GLU A 157 5.85 14.48 9.80
N HIS A 158 4.97 14.42 8.79
CA HIS A 158 3.99 15.46 8.50
C HIS A 158 3.06 15.68 9.68
N PHE A 159 2.45 14.62 10.21
CA PHE A 159 1.56 14.71 11.37
C PHE A 159 2.29 15.26 12.61
N ALA A 160 3.50 14.78 12.88
CA ALA A 160 4.30 15.23 14.02
C ALA A 160 4.55 16.75 13.93
N ARG A 161 4.90 17.27 12.75
CA ARG A 161 5.13 18.69 12.49
C ARG A 161 3.85 19.52 12.65
N GLU A 162 2.73 19.07 12.09
CA GLU A 162 1.47 19.80 12.16
C GLU A 162 0.88 19.85 13.58
N THR A 163 0.98 18.72 14.30
CA THR A 163 0.32 18.58 15.61
C THR A 163 1.15 19.11 16.77
N PHE A 164 2.48 19.00 16.68
CA PHE A 164 3.40 19.33 17.77
C PHE A 164 4.36 20.48 17.44
N GLY A 165 4.43 20.92 16.16
CA GLY A 165 5.34 21.98 15.72
C GLY A 165 6.80 21.60 15.98
N SER A 166 7.51 22.42 16.76
CA SER A 166 8.90 22.17 17.16
C SER A 166 9.04 21.31 18.43
N ALA A 167 7.93 21.00 19.12
CA ALA A 167 7.98 20.20 20.33
C ALA A 167 8.20 18.73 20.01
N ASP A 168 9.01 18.03 20.81
CA ASP A 168 9.22 16.60 20.63
C ASP A 168 7.93 15.81 20.89
N PRO A 169 7.45 14.99 19.95
CA PRO A 169 6.27 14.17 20.13
C PRO A 169 6.53 12.90 20.96
N ILE A 170 7.80 12.47 21.09
CA ILE A 170 8.13 11.20 21.79
C ILE A 170 7.68 11.25 23.25
N GLY A 171 7.02 10.17 23.70
CA GLY A 171 6.49 10.03 25.05
C GLY A 171 5.18 10.73 25.30
N LYS A 172 4.65 11.53 24.36
CA LYS A 172 3.30 12.09 24.46
C LYS A 172 2.26 11.03 24.17
N THR A 173 1.05 11.22 24.69
CA THR A 173 -0.04 10.28 24.52
C THR A 173 -1.10 10.81 23.55
N LEU A 174 -1.66 9.87 22.78
CA LEU A 174 -2.91 10.01 22.04
C LEU A 174 -3.90 8.99 22.58
N SER A 175 -5.18 9.16 22.34
CA SER A 175 -6.15 8.15 22.76
C SER A 175 -6.91 7.57 21.58
N ALA A 176 -7.12 6.26 21.60
CA ALA A 176 -8.03 5.57 20.69
C ALA A 176 -9.40 5.47 21.34
N ASP A 177 -10.43 6.02 20.70
CA ASP A 177 -11.83 6.10 21.15
C ASP A 177 -11.99 6.65 22.58
N LYS A 178 -11.05 7.47 23.05
CA LYS A 178 -10.99 8.02 24.41
C LYS A 178 -10.92 6.95 25.52
N GLN A 179 -10.59 5.72 25.17
CA GLN A 179 -10.55 4.58 26.10
C GLN A 179 -9.15 3.97 26.21
N LEU A 180 -8.42 3.90 25.10
CA LEU A 180 -7.09 3.32 25.06
C LEU A 180 -6.04 4.42 24.88
N GLU A 181 -5.17 4.57 25.84
CA GLU A 181 -4.02 5.47 25.71
C GLU A 181 -2.93 4.82 24.86
N LEU A 182 -2.46 5.58 23.86
CA LEU A 182 -1.39 5.20 22.96
C LEU A 182 -0.19 6.14 23.19
N THR A 183 0.97 5.59 23.49
CA THR A 183 2.19 6.39 23.67
C THR A 183 2.95 6.53 22.36
N ILE A 184 3.28 7.75 21.95
CA ILE A 184 4.11 8.02 20.78
C ILE A 184 5.54 7.56 21.09
N ARG A 185 6.02 6.55 20.35
CA ARG A 185 7.36 5.99 20.50
C ARG A 185 8.27 6.24 19.31
N GLY A 186 7.71 6.70 18.22
CA GLY A 186 8.52 7.03 17.04
C GLY A 186 7.85 8.00 16.09
N VAL A 187 8.70 8.61 15.27
CA VAL A 187 8.32 9.40 14.11
C VAL A 187 8.93 8.72 12.89
N TYR A 188 8.12 8.38 11.91
CA TYR A 188 8.59 7.78 10.66
C TYR A 188 8.47 8.74 9.48
N LYS A 189 9.28 8.49 8.45
CA LYS A 189 9.26 9.26 7.20
C LYS A 189 7.92 9.08 6.50
N ASP A 190 7.35 10.17 6.02
CA ASP A 190 6.06 10.16 5.31
C ASP A 190 6.05 9.14 4.17
N ILE A 191 4.98 8.36 4.10
CA ILE A 191 4.71 7.46 2.99
C ILE A 191 3.85 8.23 1.99
N PRO A 192 4.27 8.35 0.72
CA PRO A 192 3.54 9.12 -0.28
C PRO A 192 2.13 8.60 -0.55
N GLU A 193 1.25 9.47 -1.07
CA GLU A 193 -0.15 9.15 -1.37
C GLU A 193 -0.32 8.05 -2.44
N ASN A 194 0.69 7.83 -3.28
CA ASN A 194 0.74 6.73 -4.24
C ASN A 194 1.21 5.41 -3.63
N SER A 195 0.88 5.19 -2.37
CA SER A 195 0.99 3.92 -1.68
C SER A 195 -0.28 3.58 -0.91
N MET A 196 -0.66 2.32 -0.93
CA MET A 196 -1.77 1.78 -0.12
C MET A 196 -1.51 1.87 1.39
N LEU A 197 -0.26 2.08 1.80
CA LEU A 197 0.16 2.21 3.20
C LEU A 197 0.34 3.67 3.64
N SER A 198 -0.06 4.66 2.83
CA SER A 198 -0.01 6.06 3.23
C SER A 198 -0.96 6.32 4.40
N ARG A 199 -0.41 6.53 5.59
CA ARG A 199 -1.14 6.77 6.84
C ARG A 199 -0.39 7.77 7.71
N ASP A 200 -1.11 8.42 8.62
CA ASP A 200 -0.51 9.29 9.64
C ASP A 200 -0.05 8.54 10.88
N PHE A 201 -0.61 7.35 11.09
CA PHE A 201 -0.34 6.56 12.30
C PHE A 201 -0.06 5.10 11.97
N VAL A 202 0.90 4.56 12.68
CA VAL A 202 1.19 3.13 12.75
C VAL A 202 1.04 2.70 14.21
N ILE A 203 0.14 1.77 14.46
CA ILE A 203 -0.13 1.24 15.80
C ILE A 203 0.35 -0.20 15.87
N THR A 204 0.92 -0.58 17.00
CA THR A 204 1.33 -1.97 17.18
C THR A 204 0.14 -2.92 17.23
N ILE A 205 0.27 -4.07 16.55
CA ILE A 205 -0.67 -5.18 16.65
C ILE A 205 -0.44 -6.01 17.93
N HIS A 206 0.70 -5.83 18.59
CA HIS A 206 1.02 -6.57 19.79
C HIS A 206 0.27 -6.02 21.00
N ARG A 207 -0.47 -6.89 21.68
CA ARG A 207 -1.08 -6.62 22.97
C ARG A 207 -0.44 -7.56 24.00
N ASP A 208 0.07 -7.00 25.08
CA ASP A 208 0.72 -7.77 26.16
C ASP A 208 1.82 -8.73 25.67
N GLY A 209 2.60 -8.29 24.66
CA GLY A 209 3.67 -9.07 24.07
C GLY A 209 3.19 -10.25 23.21
N ARG A 210 1.91 -10.32 22.88
CA ARG A 210 1.31 -11.34 22.00
C ARG A 210 0.64 -10.70 20.79
N TYR A 211 0.53 -11.46 19.71
CA TYR A 211 -0.27 -11.07 18.54
C TYR A 211 -1.71 -10.82 18.95
N ALA A 212 -2.27 -9.68 18.54
CA ALA A 212 -3.64 -9.31 18.90
C ALA A 212 -4.72 -10.16 18.23
N SER A 213 -4.40 -10.79 17.09
CA SER A 213 -5.37 -11.57 16.32
C SER A 213 -5.46 -12.99 16.82
N GLY A 214 -5.02 -13.53 17.76
CA GLY A 214 -5.14 -14.84 18.43
C GLY A 214 -5.80 -16.02 17.69
N ASN A 215 -6.27 -15.83 16.47
CA ASN A 215 -6.99 -16.83 15.70
C ASN A 215 -6.07 -17.69 14.82
N GLY A 216 -4.85 -17.23 14.55
CA GLY A 216 -3.87 -17.95 13.76
C GLY A 216 -4.44 -18.38 12.40
N TRP A 217 -4.15 -19.63 11.98
CA TRP A 217 -4.63 -20.19 10.71
C TRP A 217 -6.14 -20.42 10.62
N ASN A 218 -6.87 -20.31 11.71
CA ASN A 218 -8.34 -20.38 11.76
C ASN A 218 -8.95 -18.96 11.81
N GLY A 219 -8.14 -17.93 11.59
CA GLY A 219 -8.56 -16.54 11.62
C GLY A 219 -9.22 -16.08 10.34
N ASN A 220 -9.66 -14.82 10.35
CA ASN A 220 -10.18 -14.17 9.16
C ASN A 220 -9.03 -13.72 8.25
N ASP A 221 -9.23 -13.80 6.94
CA ASP A 221 -8.34 -13.26 5.92
C ASP A 221 -8.53 -11.74 5.82
N ILE A 222 -7.98 -10.99 6.76
CA ILE A 222 -8.11 -9.53 6.86
C ILE A 222 -6.77 -8.79 6.91
N PHE A 223 -5.65 -9.53 6.81
CA PHE A 223 -4.31 -8.98 6.90
C PHE A 223 -3.63 -8.94 5.54
N TYR A 224 -2.88 -7.89 5.31
CA TYR A 224 -1.90 -7.88 4.23
C TYR A 224 -0.60 -8.54 4.72
N ALA A 225 -0.09 -9.48 3.97
CA ALA A 225 1.22 -10.08 4.20
C ALA A 225 2.21 -9.58 3.14
N PHE A 226 3.18 -8.80 3.58
CA PHE A 226 4.28 -8.32 2.75
C PHE A 226 5.55 -9.07 3.08
N ALA A 227 6.41 -9.26 2.09
CA ALA A 227 7.73 -9.80 2.30
C ALA A 227 8.76 -9.09 1.42
N ARG A 228 10.00 -9.06 1.88
CA ARG A 228 11.16 -8.60 1.15
C ARG A 228 11.94 -9.81 0.66
N LEU A 229 12.09 -9.93 -0.64
CA LEU A 229 12.95 -10.92 -1.27
C LEU A 229 14.43 -10.53 -1.08
N ARG A 230 15.30 -11.51 -0.99
CA ARG A 230 16.74 -11.28 -1.07
C ARG A 230 17.16 -10.79 -2.46
N HIS A 231 16.52 -11.33 -3.48
CA HIS A 231 16.68 -10.91 -4.87
C HIS A 231 15.32 -10.92 -5.56
N ALA A 232 15.01 -9.91 -6.37
CA ALA A 232 13.74 -9.80 -7.09
C ALA A 232 13.47 -11.04 -8.01
N SER A 233 14.52 -11.70 -8.49
CA SER A 233 14.44 -12.92 -9.31
C SER A 233 13.94 -14.15 -8.53
N ASP A 234 13.87 -14.10 -7.19
CA ASP A 234 13.46 -15.24 -6.39
C ASP A 234 11.93 -15.42 -6.32
N ILE A 235 11.16 -14.49 -6.86
CA ILE A 235 9.69 -14.54 -6.83
C ILE A 235 9.13 -15.86 -7.42
N ASP A 236 9.70 -16.36 -8.51
CA ASP A 236 9.25 -17.61 -9.11
C ASP A 236 9.58 -18.81 -8.24
N LYS A 237 10.70 -18.77 -7.50
CA LYS A 237 11.06 -19.80 -6.52
C LYS A 237 10.06 -19.81 -5.36
N VAL A 238 9.70 -18.62 -4.84
CA VAL A 238 8.68 -18.48 -3.80
C VAL A 238 7.37 -19.05 -4.30
N ASN A 239 6.89 -18.65 -5.49
CA ASN A 239 5.63 -19.16 -6.05
C ASN A 239 5.63 -20.67 -6.29
N SER A 240 6.77 -21.27 -6.62
CA SER A 240 6.88 -22.71 -6.78
C SER A 240 6.79 -23.50 -5.46
N LYS A 241 7.13 -22.87 -4.33
CA LYS A 241 7.19 -23.50 -2.99
C LYS A 241 6.01 -23.13 -2.09
N ILE A 242 5.38 -21.98 -2.29
CA ILE A 242 4.43 -21.39 -1.34
C ILE A 242 3.27 -22.34 -1.01
N GLN A 243 2.73 -23.03 -2.02
CA GLN A 243 1.61 -23.93 -1.83
C GLN A 243 1.98 -25.09 -0.90
N GLN A 244 3.16 -25.68 -1.08
CA GLN A 244 3.68 -26.74 -0.21
C GLN A 244 3.97 -26.24 1.21
N VAL A 245 4.44 -25.01 1.34
CA VAL A 245 4.71 -24.38 2.63
C VAL A 245 3.42 -24.16 3.39
N MET A 246 2.41 -23.53 2.77
CA MET A 246 1.12 -23.26 3.41
C MET A 246 0.38 -24.53 3.81
N ALA A 247 0.49 -25.61 3.01
CA ALA A 247 -0.11 -26.91 3.28
C ALA A 247 0.36 -27.57 4.60
N LYS A 248 1.52 -27.15 5.15
CA LYS A 248 2.00 -27.64 6.44
C LYS A 248 1.17 -27.12 7.62
N TYR A 249 0.53 -25.98 7.45
CA TYR A 249 -0.08 -25.21 8.54
C TYR A 249 -1.60 -25.08 8.41
N SER A 250 -2.13 -25.11 7.19
CA SER A 250 -3.53 -24.92 6.92
C SER A 250 -4.00 -25.92 5.86
N PRO A 251 -5.21 -26.48 5.97
CA PRO A 251 -5.79 -27.23 4.89
C PRO A 251 -6.00 -26.33 3.66
N LEU A 252 -5.50 -26.78 2.51
CA LEU A 252 -5.66 -26.04 1.24
C LEU A 252 -6.97 -26.39 0.52
N GLN A 253 -7.82 -27.17 1.15
CA GLN A 253 -9.14 -27.53 0.66
C GLN A 253 -10.13 -27.49 1.81
N TRP A 254 -11.23 -26.80 1.61
CA TRP A 254 -12.33 -26.75 2.55
C TRP A 254 -13.64 -26.96 1.78
N ASP A 255 -14.34 -28.04 2.11
CA ASP A 255 -15.50 -28.50 1.35
C ASP A 255 -15.17 -28.57 -0.16
N ASP A 256 -15.94 -27.91 -1.00
CA ASP A 256 -15.75 -27.87 -2.44
C ASP A 256 -14.74 -26.77 -2.89
N TRP A 257 -14.12 -26.03 -1.95
CA TRP A 257 -13.21 -24.94 -2.26
C TRP A 257 -11.75 -25.34 -2.11
N LYS A 258 -10.97 -25.06 -3.14
CA LYS A 258 -9.51 -25.18 -3.13
C LYS A 258 -8.88 -23.81 -2.97
N LEU A 259 -7.96 -23.68 -2.00
CA LEU A 259 -7.19 -22.48 -1.74
C LEU A 259 -5.86 -22.53 -2.47
N GLU A 260 -5.53 -21.46 -3.16
CA GLU A 260 -4.26 -21.28 -3.88
C GLU A 260 -3.57 -20.01 -3.45
N TYR A 261 -2.43 -20.16 -2.77
CA TYR A 261 -1.59 -19.04 -2.35
C TYR A 261 -0.59 -18.70 -3.45
N SER A 262 -0.36 -17.42 -3.65
CA SER A 262 0.70 -16.91 -4.52
C SER A 262 1.24 -15.59 -4.00
N VAL A 263 2.37 -15.16 -4.56
CA VAL A 263 2.93 -13.84 -4.29
C VAL A 263 3.11 -13.07 -5.58
N VAL A 264 2.95 -11.75 -5.51
CA VAL A 264 3.15 -10.82 -6.63
C VAL A 264 4.04 -9.67 -6.20
N PRO A 265 4.76 -9.02 -7.14
CA PRO A 265 5.43 -7.76 -6.84
C PRO A 265 4.44 -6.74 -6.29
N LEU A 266 4.78 -6.07 -5.20
CA LEU A 266 3.90 -5.08 -4.58
C LEU A 266 3.46 -4.00 -5.58
N SER A 267 4.35 -3.58 -6.47
CA SER A 267 4.07 -2.59 -7.51
C SER A 267 2.97 -3.00 -8.51
N LYS A 268 2.64 -4.29 -8.61
CA LYS A 268 1.55 -4.79 -9.46
C LYS A 268 0.18 -4.71 -8.78
N ARG A 269 0.13 -4.69 -7.44
CA ARG A 269 -1.14 -4.73 -6.69
C ARG A 269 -2.13 -3.65 -7.15
N HIS A 270 -1.64 -2.42 -7.31
CA HIS A 270 -2.48 -1.31 -7.75
C HIS A 270 -2.98 -1.49 -9.19
N LEU A 271 -2.12 -1.95 -10.09
CA LEU A 271 -2.43 -2.14 -11.51
C LEU A 271 -3.34 -3.35 -11.76
N ASP A 272 -3.33 -4.34 -10.88
CA ASP A 272 -4.19 -5.52 -10.98
C ASP A 272 -5.64 -5.22 -10.60
N SER A 273 -5.91 -4.10 -9.92
CA SER A 273 -7.27 -3.67 -9.58
C SER A 273 -8.10 -3.40 -10.83
N ALA A 274 -9.30 -3.98 -10.89
CA ALA A 274 -10.24 -3.79 -11.99
C ALA A 274 -10.58 -2.31 -12.23
N ASP A 275 -10.69 -1.51 -11.17
CA ASP A 275 -10.97 -0.09 -11.26
C ASP A 275 -9.79 0.71 -11.84
N THR A 276 -8.57 0.36 -11.47
CA THR A 276 -7.36 0.98 -12.04
C THR A 276 -7.23 0.64 -13.52
N GLN A 277 -7.45 -0.63 -13.90
CA GLN A 277 -7.44 -1.05 -15.30
C GLN A 277 -8.49 -0.31 -16.13
N LYS A 278 -9.73 -0.17 -15.63
CA LYS A 278 -10.78 0.62 -16.28
C LYS A 278 -10.36 2.09 -16.45
N ARG A 279 -9.81 2.71 -15.40
CA ARG A 279 -9.32 4.10 -15.48
C ARG A 279 -8.21 4.25 -16.52
N LEU A 280 -7.22 3.36 -16.52
CA LEU A 280 -6.13 3.38 -17.50
C LEU A 280 -6.62 3.18 -18.93
N MET A 281 -7.61 2.31 -19.17
CA MET A 281 -8.25 2.16 -20.49
C MET A 281 -8.95 3.45 -20.92
N ILE A 282 -9.72 4.08 -20.04
CA ILE A 282 -10.42 5.35 -20.34
C ILE A 282 -9.41 6.45 -20.68
N PHE A 283 -8.33 6.59 -19.90
CA PHE A 283 -7.28 7.58 -20.18
C PHE A 283 -6.55 7.29 -21.50
N GLY A 284 -6.31 6.01 -21.80
CA GLY A 284 -5.74 5.60 -23.09
C GLY A 284 -6.65 5.98 -24.26
N PHE A 285 -7.94 5.69 -24.20
CA PHE A 285 -8.91 6.06 -25.25
C PHE A 285 -9.01 7.57 -25.43
N LEU A 286 -9.05 8.35 -24.35
CA LEU A 286 -9.11 9.82 -24.41
C LEU A 286 -7.83 10.47 -24.96
N GLY A 287 -6.68 9.79 -24.81
CA GLY A 287 -5.40 10.28 -25.32
C GLY A 287 -5.16 10.00 -26.81
N PHE A 288 -5.93 9.09 -27.41
CA PHE A 288 -5.82 8.71 -28.84
C PHE A 288 -6.97 9.24 -29.71
N SER A 289 -7.98 9.89 -29.15
CA SER A 289 -9.08 10.54 -29.86
C SER A 289 -8.80 12.03 -30.10
#